data_fb94cc26f27ae8253192f99aff9d4402
#
_entry.id   fb94cc26f27ae8253192f99aff9d4402
#
_cell.length_a   1.000
_cell.length_b   1.000
_cell.length_c   1.000
_cell.angle_alpha   90.00
_cell.angle_beta   90.00
_cell.angle_gamma   90.00
#
_symmetry.space_group_name_H-M   'P 1'
#
loop_
_entity.id
_entity.type
_entity.pdbx_description
1 polymer ?
#
loop_
_entity_poly.entity_id
_entity_poly.type
_entity_poly.pdbx_seq_one_letter_code
_entity_poly.pdbx_strand_id
1 'polypeptide(L)'
;MSRILTAIARHAAANPHAIALEGASESLDYATLSTRVAALAERLRAINPRVVGLLAENGPDWALADLACLAADIPLVPLPTFFTPAQLTHTIHQAGIDLILTDRLDASTRLSSDGTVLPRFGKLDALRLPTPPVALPQGTAKITFTSGTTGAPKGVCLSRNGMETVAESLRKASGAHAGDRHLNVLPLSTLLENIAGLYVPLLAGASTRLLPGESIGLAGSSGVDPARMLDALNAAKASSAILVPQLLLALVAALRAGTPKPANLRYLAVGGAPVSPRLLTEAERLGLPVFEGYGLSECGSVVAVNRPGDNYPGCVGRPLDHVALAFGPDGAIRVSGAGFLGYLGDALRNATWVDTGDLGYLDADGRLHLTGRRKNMFITGFGRNVAPEWIERELLLHPAIAQAAVFGEGRPFNVAVIVARDKATDAQIASAVVAANLELPDYARIGAWVRAGTPFSAANAQLTPNGRPRREAIASACADAIEGCYSLEYAKEDHELLC
;
A
#
# COMPACT_ATOMS: atom_id res chain seq x y z
N MET A 1 -19.56 -9.37 18.37
CA MET A 1 -20.26 -8.33 17.57
C MET A 1 -19.19 -7.42 16.95
N SER A 2 -19.32 -7.00 15.69
CA SER A 2 -18.35 -6.12 15.02
C SER A 2 -18.37 -4.71 15.62
N ARG A 3 -17.16 -4.18 15.97
CA ARG A 3 -17.01 -2.80 16.48
C ARG A 3 -17.39 -1.77 15.42
N ILE A 4 -17.04 -2.03 14.14
CA ILE A 4 -17.36 -1.13 13.02
C ILE A 4 -18.86 -1.04 12.82
N LEU A 5 -19.56 -2.19 12.74
CA LEU A 5 -21.01 -2.22 12.56
C LEU A 5 -21.74 -1.62 13.77
N THR A 6 -21.24 -1.84 14.97
CA THR A 6 -21.77 -1.21 16.20
C THR A 6 -21.58 0.31 16.15
N ALA A 7 -20.44 0.80 15.67
CA ALA A 7 -20.20 2.25 15.51
C ALA A 7 -21.14 2.85 14.46
N ILE A 8 -21.32 2.19 13.30
CA ILE A 8 -22.27 2.63 12.27
C ILE A 8 -23.69 2.73 12.85
N ALA A 9 -24.16 1.70 13.55
CA ALA A 9 -25.48 1.71 14.17
C ALA A 9 -25.64 2.82 15.23
N ARG A 10 -24.61 3.06 16.03
CA ARG A 10 -24.56 4.16 17.01
C ARG A 10 -24.66 5.52 16.33
N HIS A 11 -23.88 5.75 15.24
CA HIS A 11 -23.93 7.00 14.49
C HIS A 11 -25.24 7.19 13.77
N ALA A 12 -25.83 6.11 13.22
CA ALA A 12 -27.17 6.12 12.63
C ALA A 12 -28.25 6.52 13.65
N ALA A 13 -28.13 6.09 14.90
CA ALA A 13 -29.07 6.47 15.96
C ALA A 13 -28.87 7.92 16.44
N ALA A 14 -27.58 8.36 16.59
CA ALA A 14 -27.26 9.66 17.13
C ALA A 14 -27.39 10.81 16.10
N ASN A 15 -27.03 10.57 14.85
CA ASN A 15 -27.04 11.55 13.77
C ASN A 15 -27.36 10.87 12.42
N PRO A 16 -28.61 10.45 12.19
CA PRO A 16 -29.00 9.59 11.07
C PRO A 16 -28.66 10.17 9.69
N HIS A 17 -28.73 11.49 9.53
CA HIS A 17 -28.51 12.18 8.27
C HIS A 17 -27.06 12.65 8.04
N ALA A 18 -26.14 12.37 8.98
CA ALA A 18 -24.72 12.61 8.73
C ALA A 18 -24.24 11.71 7.57
N ILE A 19 -23.53 12.31 6.62
CA ILE A 19 -22.99 11.56 5.48
C ILE A 19 -21.89 10.60 5.98
N ALA A 20 -22.02 9.33 5.63
CA ALA A 20 -21.02 8.29 5.91
C ALA A 20 -20.18 7.99 4.67
N LEU A 21 -20.82 7.77 3.52
CA LEU A 21 -20.16 7.47 2.25
C LEU A 21 -20.60 8.46 1.18
N GLU A 22 -19.65 8.98 0.42
CA GLU A 22 -19.89 9.91 -0.69
C GLU A 22 -19.22 9.38 -1.97
N GLY A 23 -20.01 8.94 -2.94
CA GLY A 23 -19.55 8.52 -4.27
C GLY A 23 -19.62 9.62 -5.30
N ALA A 24 -19.37 9.28 -6.57
CA ALA A 24 -19.47 10.22 -7.69
C ALA A 24 -20.93 10.68 -7.96
N SER A 25 -21.90 9.80 -7.78
CA SER A 25 -23.32 10.05 -8.09
C SER A 25 -24.29 9.75 -6.93
N GLU A 26 -23.80 9.25 -5.83
CA GLU A 26 -24.62 8.81 -4.70
C GLU A 26 -23.90 9.12 -3.38
N SER A 27 -24.67 9.60 -2.41
CA SER A 27 -24.20 9.75 -1.03
C SER A 27 -25.12 8.96 -0.10
N LEU A 28 -24.52 8.27 0.87
CA LEU A 28 -25.24 7.51 1.90
C LEU A 28 -25.01 8.16 3.25
N ASP A 29 -26.08 8.51 3.93
CA ASP A 29 -26.01 8.84 5.35
C ASP A 29 -25.88 7.59 6.22
N TYR A 30 -25.58 7.75 7.51
CA TYR A 30 -25.39 6.63 8.43
C TYR A 30 -26.62 5.73 8.58
N ALA A 31 -27.83 6.31 8.53
CA ALA A 31 -29.08 5.55 8.61
C ALA A 31 -29.28 4.66 7.37
N THR A 32 -29.09 5.23 6.20
CA THR A 32 -29.16 4.51 4.92
C THR A 32 -28.06 3.45 4.83
N LEU A 33 -26.81 3.78 5.22
CA LEU A 33 -25.70 2.84 5.25
C LEU A 33 -26.03 1.62 6.13
N SER A 34 -26.49 1.86 7.37
CA SER A 34 -26.85 0.81 8.32
C SER A 34 -27.91 -0.13 7.76
N THR A 35 -28.99 0.45 7.19
CA THR A 35 -30.09 -0.31 6.61
C THR A 35 -29.64 -1.13 5.39
N ARG A 36 -28.89 -0.53 4.47
CA ARG A 36 -28.42 -1.23 3.26
C ARG A 36 -27.43 -2.34 3.57
N VAL A 37 -26.51 -2.13 4.52
CA VAL A 37 -25.59 -3.18 4.98
C VAL A 37 -26.34 -4.36 5.58
N ALA A 38 -27.34 -4.13 6.41
CA ALA A 38 -28.16 -5.20 6.99
C ALA A 38 -28.92 -5.99 5.90
N ALA A 39 -29.58 -5.32 4.97
CA ALA A 39 -30.30 -5.95 3.88
C ALA A 39 -29.39 -6.79 2.96
N LEU A 40 -28.19 -6.26 2.64
CA LEU A 40 -27.22 -6.97 1.81
C LEU A 40 -26.60 -8.15 2.56
N ALA A 41 -26.40 -8.06 3.87
CA ALA A 41 -25.93 -9.17 4.70
C ALA A 41 -26.94 -10.33 4.74
N GLU A 42 -28.22 -10.03 4.89
CA GLU A 42 -29.29 -11.06 4.81
C GLU A 42 -29.30 -11.76 3.44
N ARG A 43 -29.12 -10.98 2.38
CA ARG A 43 -29.04 -11.54 1.03
C ARG A 43 -27.80 -12.42 0.84
N LEU A 44 -26.64 -12.04 1.39
CA LEU A 44 -25.45 -12.90 1.37
C LEU A 44 -25.69 -14.21 2.12
N ARG A 45 -26.35 -14.16 3.29
CA ARG A 45 -26.73 -15.39 4.03
C ARG A 45 -27.65 -16.29 3.21
N ALA A 46 -28.62 -15.71 2.47
CA ALA A 46 -29.51 -16.47 1.59
C ALA A 46 -28.78 -17.10 0.40
N ILE A 47 -27.81 -16.41 -0.21
CA ILE A 47 -26.94 -16.95 -1.26
C ILE A 47 -25.99 -18.01 -0.69
N ASN A 48 -25.56 -17.85 0.56
CA ASN A 48 -24.66 -18.72 1.30
C ASN A 48 -23.36 -19.04 0.55
N PRO A 49 -22.57 -18.01 0.13
CA PRO A 49 -21.25 -18.26 -0.44
C PRO A 49 -20.25 -18.64 0.66
N ARG A 50 -19.25 -19.44 0.29
CA ARG A 50 -18.14 -19.79 1.18
C ARG A 50 -17.11 -18.67 1.27
N VAL A 51 -16.78 -18.06 0.14
CA VAL A 51 -15.82 -16.97 0.02
C VAL A 51 -16.29 -16.00 -1.07
N VAL A 52 -16.35 -14.73 -0.75
CA VAL A 52 -16.72 -13.67 -1.70
C VAL A 52 -15.46 -13.00 -2.26
N GLY A 53 -15.33 -12.93 -3.58
CA GLY A 53 -14.38 -12.05 -4.27
C GLY A 53 -15.05 -10.72 -4.61
N LEU A 54 -14.37 -9.61 -4.34
CA LEU A 54 -14.88 -8.27 -4.65
C LEU A 54 -13.95 -7.58 -5.67
N LEU A 55 -14.39 -7.52 -6.93
CA LEU A 55 -13.66 -6.95 -8.07
C LEU A 55 -14.41 -5.71 -8.57
N ALA A 56 -14.13 -4.56 -7.98
CA ALA A 56 -14.77 -3.30 -8.35
C ALA A 56 -13.88 -2.10 -8.03
N GLU A 57 -14.14 -0.97 -8.69
CA GLU A 57 -13.52 0.32 -8.40
C GLU A 57 -13.98 0.87 -7.04
N ASN A 58 -13.24 1.87 -6.53
CA ASN A 58 -13.65 2.59 -5.34
C ASN A 58 -15.03 3.23 -5.54
N GLY A 59 -15.94 2.94 -4.63
CA GLY A 59 -17.30 3.44 -4.65
C GLY A 59 -18.12 2.99 -3.43
N PRO A 60 -19.29 3.59 -3.19
CA PRO A 60 -20.18 3.18 -2.10
C PRO A 60 -20.59 1.69 -2.17
N ASP A 61 -20.77 1.14 -3.38
CA ASP A 61 -21.15 -0.27 -3.54
C ASP A 61 -20.01 -1.23 -3.14
N TRP A 62 -18.73 -0.85 -3.35
CA TRP A 62 -17.59 -1.59 -2.83
C TRP A 62 -17.62 -1.64 -1.29
N ALA A 63 -17.81 -0.48 -0.64
CA ALA A 63 -17.89 -0.39 0.81
C ALA A 63 -19.08 -1.15 1.39
N LEU A 64 -20.25 -1.07 0.73
CA LEU A 64 -21.43 -1.83 1.11
C LEU A 64 -21.19 -3.34 1.05
N ALA A 65 -20.55 -3.84 0.00
CA ALA A 65 -20.23 -5.26 -0.16
C ALA A 65 -19.25 -5.74 0.93
N ASP A 66 -18.21 -4.97 1.22
CA ASP A 66 -17.24 -5.26 2.27
C ASP A 66 -17.92 -5.33 3.66
N LEU A 67 -18.71 -4.34 4.01
CA LEU A 67 -19.42 -4.27 5.28
C LEU A 67 -20.52 -5.34 5.39
N ALA A 68 -21.18 -5.70 4.28
CA ALA A 68 -22.17 -6.78 4.26
C ALA A 68 -21.52 -8.15 4.48
N CYS A 69 -20.34 -8.42 3.91
CA CYS A 69 -19.56 -9.62 4.19
C CYS A 69 -19.15 -9.68 5.66
N LEU A 70 -18.69 -8.54 6.22
CA LEU A 70 -18.37 -8.42 7.65
C LEU A 70 -19.59 -8.70 8.55
N ALA A 71 -20.78 -8.23 8.15
CA ALA A 71 -22.04 -8.43 8.87
C ALA A 71 -22.59 -9.85 8.74
N ALA A 72 -22.38 -10.49 7.58
CA ALA A 72 -22.80 -11.85 7.32
C ALA A 72 -21.84 -12.92 7.88
N ASP A 73 -20.65 -12.52 8.33
CA ASP A 73 -19.55 -13.39 8.79
C ASP A 73 -19.03 -14.30 7.66
N ILE A 74 -18.93 -13.74 6.46
CA ILE A 74 -18.45 -14.43 5.25
C ILE A 74 -17.07 -13.86 4.87
N PRO A 75 -16.07 -14.72 4.65
CA PRO A 75 -14.74 -14.29 4.22
C PRO A 75 -14.78 -13.51 2.90
N LEU A 76 -14.10 -12.35 2.88
CA LEU A 76 -13.97 -11.49 1.70
C LEU A 76 -12.54 -11.50 1.16
N VAL A 77 -12.40 -11.59 -0.15
CA VAL A 77 -11.14 -11.38 -0.89
C VAL A 77 -11.29 -10.13 -1.75
N PRO A 78 -10.71 -8.99 -1.36
CA PRO A 78 -10.58 -7.84 -2.25
C PRO A 78 -9.71 -8.21 -3.45
N LEU A 79 -10.24 -8.04 -4.65
CA LEU A 79 -9.56 -8.31 -5.92
C LEU A 79 -9.16 -6.98 -6.56
N PRO A 80 -7.84 -6.67 -6.66
CA PRO A 80 -7.40 -5.44 -7.31
C PRO A 80 -7.76 -5.42 -8.79
N THR A 81 -8.31 -4.29 -9.26
CA THR A 81 -8.73 -4.11 -10.65
C THR A 81 -7.55 -4.08 -11.65
N PHE A 82 -6.33 -3.89 -11.15
CA PHE A 82 -5.09 -3.93 -11.91
C PHE A 82 -4.44 -5.33 -11.99
N PHE A 83 -5.03 -6.35 -11.36
CA PHE A 83 -4.53 -7.73 -11.51
C PHE A 83 -4.74 -8.21 -12.95
N THR A 84 -3.76 -8.94 -13.45
CA THR A 84 -3.89 -9.63 -14.74
C THR A 84 -4.91 -10.77 -14.63
N PRO A 85 -5.51 -11.22 -15.77
CA PRO A 85 -6.42 -12.38 -15.75
C PRO A 85 -5.80 -13.61 -15.09
N ALA A 86 -4.52 -13.89 -15.31
CA ALA A 86 -3.81 -15.01 -14.70
C ALA A 86 -3.72 -14.87 -13.16
N GLN A 87 -3.47 -13.66 -12.65
CA GLN A 87 -3.44 -13.38 -11.22
C GLN A 87 -4.84 -13.51 -10.60
N LEU A 88 -5.87 -13.01 -11.28
CA LEU A 88 -7.25 -13.16 -10.83
C LEU A 88 -7.65 -14.65 -10.75
N THR A 89 -7.38 -15.42 -11.83
CA THR A 89 -7.65 -16.86 -11.84
C THR A 89 -6.91 -17.59 -10.72
N HIS A 90 -5.62 -17.30 -10.55
CA HIS A 90 -4.83 -17.87 -9.43
C HIS A 90 -5.46 -17.55 -8.07
N THR A 91 -5.82 -16.28 -7.83
CA THR A 91 -6.44 -15.82 -6.56
C THR A 91 -7.78 -16.50 -6.31
N ILE A 92 -8.64 -16.62 -7.33
CA ILE A 92 -9.95 -17.27 -7.26
C ILE A 92 -9.79 -18.73 -6.81
N HIS A 93 -8.89 -19.47 -7.45
CA HIS A 93 -8.67 -20.89 -7.11
C HIS A 93 -8.01 -21.06 -5.76
N GLN A 94 -6.98 -20.29 -5.45
CA GLN A 94 -6.24 -20.35 -4.19
C GLN A 94 -7.14 -20.07 -2.97
N ALA A 95 -8.05 -19.10 -3.07
CA ALA A 95 -8.93 -18.71 -1.98
C ALA A 95 -10.27 -19.48 -1.98
N GLY A 96 -10.56 -20.30 -3.01
CA GLY A 96 -11.83 -20.99 -3.16
C GLY A 96 -13.03 -20.04 -3.31
N ILE A 97 -12.83 -18.90 -4.00
CA ILE A 97 -13.88 -17.89 -4.22
C ILE A 97 -15.01 -18.53 -5.04
N ASP A 98 -16.21 -18.57 -4.50
CA ASP A 98 -17.40 -19.16 -5.14
C ASP A 98 -18.50 -18.14 -5.45
N LEU A 99 -18.31 -16.86 -5.07
CA LEU A 99 -19.12 -15.73 -5.49
C LEU A 99 -18.24 -14.52 -5.81
N ILE A 100 -18.37 -13.95 -7.00
CA ILE A 100 -17.74 -12.66 -7.34
C ILE A 100 -18.81 -11.58 -7.36
N LEU A 101 -18.52 -10.46 -6.68
CA LEU A 101 -19.26 -9.21 -6.79
C LEU A 101 -18.40 -8.24 -7.60
N THR A 102 -18.97 -7.64 -8.68
CA THR A 102 -18.18 -6.86 -9.62
C THR A 102 -18.98 -5.75 -10.31
N ASP A 103 -18.30 -4.66 -10.65
CA ASP A 103 -18.79 -3.63 -11.57
C ASP A 103 -18.36 -3.90 -13.04
N ARG A 104 -17.70 -5.05 -13.32
CA ARG A 104 -17.06 -5.41 -14.60
C ARG A 104 -17.44 -6.83 -15.01
N LEU A 105 -18.74 -7.06 -15.24
CA LEU A 105 -19.25 -8.41 -15.53
C LEU A 105 -18.55 -9.04 -16.75
N ASP A 106 -18.33 -8.29 -17.83
CA ASP A 106 -17.70 -8.79 -19.06
C ASP A 106 -16.25 -9.28 -18.83
N ALA A 107 -15.53 -8.63 -17.90
CA ALA A 107 -14.19 -9.07 -17.54
C ALA A 107 -14.23 -10.32 -16.65
N SER A 108 -15.21 -10.42 -15.74
CA SER A 108 -15.34 -11.55 -14.81
C SER A 108 -15.91 -12.79 -15.47
N THR A 109 -16.80 -12.69 -16.46
CA THR A 109 -17.30 -13.84 -17.23
C THR A 109 -16.21 -14.50 -18.09
N ARG A 110 -15.17 -13.75 -18.49
CA ARG A 110 -13.99 -14.32 -19.16
C ARG A 110 -13.09 -15.13 -18.21
N LEU A 111 -13.24 -14.97 -16.88
CA LEU A 111 -12.49 -15.74 -15.89
C LEU A 111 -13.07 -17.12 -15.62
N SER A 112 -14.35 -17.35 -15.95
CA SER A 112 -15.00 -18.67 -15.85
C SER A 112 -16.18 -18.75 -16.82
N SER A 113 -16.07 -19.61 -17.82
CA SER A 113 -17.17 -19.91 -18.77
C SER A 113 -18.37 -20.57 -18.10
N ASP A 114 -18.17 -21.20 -16.94
CA ASP A 114 -19.16 -22.01 -16.24
C ASP A 114 -19.84 -21.27 -15.09
N GLY A 115 -19.60 -19.95 -14.97
CA GLY A 115 -20.19 -19.11 -13.94
C GLY A 115 -21.67 -18.83 -14.17
N THR A 116 -22.47 -18.84 -13.12
CA THR A 116 -23.90 -18.51 -13.15
C THR A 116 -24.12 -17.07 -12.67
N VAL A 117 -24.70 -16.22 -13.53
CA VAL A 117 -25.08 -14.86 -13.15
C VAL A 117 -26.28 -14.90 -12.22
N LEU A 118 -26.14 -14.29 -11.07
CA LEU A 118 -27.22 -14.12 -10.08
C LEU A 118 -27.83 -12.71 -10.19
N PRO A 119 -28.99 -12.45 -9.57
CA PRO A 119 -29.52 -11.10 -9.46
C PRO A 119 -28.50 -10.14 -8.82
N ARG A 120 -28.47 -8.88 -9.26
CA ARG A 120 -27.51 -7.85 -8.81
C ARG A 120 -27.46 -7.70 -7.30
N PHE A 121 -26.28 -7.53 -6.75
CA PHE A 121 -26.02 -7.26 -5.35
C PHE A 121 -25.79 -5.74 -5.16
N GLY A 122 -26.84 -4.99 -4.83
CA GLY A 122 -26.80 -3.53 -4.97
C GLY A 122 -26.65 -3.14 -6.44
N LYS A 123 -25.63 -2.35 -6.76
CA LYS A 123 -25.27 -2.01 -8.13
C LYS A 123 -24.23 -2.97 -8.74
N LEU A 124 -23.67 -3.87 -7.94
CA LEU A 124 -22.71 -4.86 -8.42
C LEU A 124 -23.44 -6.05 -9.05
N ASP A 125 -22.87 -6.56 -10.12
CA ASP A 125 -23.24 -7.85 -10.69
C ASP A 125 -22.69 -8.96 -9.78
N ALA A 126 -23.41 -10.08 -9.70
CA ALA A 126 -23.05 -11.22 -8.88
C ALA A 126 -22.87 -12.47 -9.77
N LEU A 127 -21.70 -13.09 -9.71
CA LEU A 127 -21.34 -14.27 -10.48
C LEU A 127 -21.00 -15.42 -9.54
N ARG A 128 -21.82 -16.48 -9.55
CA ARG A 128 -21.54 -17.73 -8.83
C ARG A 128 -20.56 -18.58 -9.61
N LEU A 129 -19.48 -19.04 -8.95
CA LEU A 129 -18.45 -19.87 -9.56
C LEU A 129 -18.49 -21.31 -9.02
N PRO A 130 -18.21 -22.32 -9.88
CA PRO A 130 -18.12 -23.72 -9.45
C PRO A 130 -16.75 -24.03 -8.82
N THR A 131 -16.17 -23.10 -8.07
CA THR A 131 -14.85 -23.25 -7.47
C THR A 131 -14.89 -24.27 -6.32
N PRO A 132 -13.93 -25.20 -6.24
CA PRO A 132 -13.84 -26.15 -5.13
C PRO A 132 -13.59 -25.43 -3.79
N PRO A 133 -14.08 -25.98 -2.66
CA PRO A 133 -13.80 -25.42 -1.35
C PRO A 133 -12.31 -25.52 -0.99
N VAL A 134 -11.82 -24.52 -0.30
CA VAL A 134 -10.46 -24.47 0.27
C VAL A 134 -10.57 -24.32 1.78
N ALA A 135 -9.74 -25.04 2.53
CA ALA A 135 -9.68 -24.90 3.98
C ALA A 135 -9.07 -23.54 4.36
N LEU A 136 -9.82 -22.76 5.14
CA LEU A 136 -9.37 -21.48 5.67
C LEU A 136 -9.05 -21.61 7.16
N PRO A 137 -8.06 -20.84 7.67
CA PRO A 137 -7.86 -20.68 9.11
C PRO A 137 -9.17 -20.23 9.78
N GLN A 138 -9.52 -20.84 10.93
CA GLN A 138 -10.74 -20.53 11.64
C GLN A 138 -10.79 -19.04 12.02
N GLY A 139 -11.93 -18.39 11.78
CA GLY A 139 -12.13 -16.96 12.06
C GLY A 139 -11.61 -16.02 10.98
N THR A 140 -11.21 -16.55 9.82
CA THR A 140 -10.85 -15.72 8.65
C THR A 140 -12.04 -14.86 8.23
N ALA A 141 -11.87 -13.56 8.26
CA ALA A 141 -12.86 -12.58 7.80
C ALA A 141 -12.43 -11.90 6.49
N LYS A 142 -11.11 -11.80 6.26
CA LYS A 142 -10.57 -11.21 5.02
C LYS A 142 -9.31 -11.94 4.60
N ILE A 143 -9.13 -12.08 3.30
CA ILE A 143 -7.92 -12.63 2.70
C ILE A 143 -7.36 -11.58 1.76
N THR A 144 -6.19 -11.04 2.08
CA THR A 144 -5.50 -10.08 1.20
C THR A 144 -4.32 -10.75 0.52
N PHE A 145 -4.23 -10.61 -0.81
CA PHE A 145 -3.13 -11.19 -1.57
C PHE A 145 -1.98 -10.21 -1.67
N THR A 146 -0.82 -10.63 -1.18
CA THR A 146 0.42 -9.86 -1.27
C THR A 146 1.27 -10.39 -2.41
N SER A 147 1.97 -9.51 -3.10
CA SER A 147 2.99 -9.89 -4.07
C SER A 147 4.16 -10.56 -3.33
N GLY A 148 4.09 -11.87 -3.16
CA GLY A 148 5.18 -12.65 -2.58
C GLY A 148 6.48 -12.46 -3.37
N THR A 149 7.62 -12.60 -2.70
CA THR A 149 8.95 -12.50 -3.34
C THR A 149 9.25 -13.64 -4.30
N THR A 150 8.46 -14.71 -4.25
CA THR A 150 8.57 -15.92 -5.09
C THR A 150 7.75 -15.85 -6.37
N GLY A 151 7.11 -14.73 -6.69
CA GLY A 151 6.38 -14.50 -7.95
C GLY A 151 4.88 -14.79 -7.90
N ALA A 152 4.41 -15.76 -7.13
CA ALA A 152 2.98 -16.01 -6.93
C ALA A 152 2.46 -15.22 -5.71
N PRO A 153 1.31 -14.52 -5.81
CA PRO A 153 0.70 -13.84 -4.69
C PRO A 153 0.35 -14.83 -3.56
N LYS A 154 0.66 -14.46 -2.30
CA LYS A 154 0.28 -15.23 -1.12
C LYS A 154 -0.96 -14.62 -0.45
N GLY A 155 -1.94 -15.43 -0.13
CA GLY A 155 -3.13 -15.01 0.60
C GLY A 155 -2.86 -14.91 2.11
N VAL A 156 -2.94 -13.71 2.65
CA VAL A 156 -2.82 -13.41 4.09
C VAL A 156 -4.21 -13.45 4.71
N CYS A 157 -4.44 -14.37 5.63
CA CYS A 157 -5.72 -14.53 6.31
C CYS A 157 -5.78 -13.67 7.57
N LEU A 158 -6.80 -12.82 7.68
CA LEU A 158 -6.97 -11.86 8.75
C LEU A 158 -8.28 -12.08 9.50
N SER A 159 -8.22 -11.96 10.83
CA SER A 159 -9.40 -12.01 11.67
C SER A 159 -10.13 -10.66 11.70
N ARG A 160 -11.45 -10.68 11.88
CA ARG A 160 -12.27 -9.48 12.11
C ARG A 160 -11.72 -8.66 13.28
N ASN A 161 -11.51 -9.31 14.42
CA ASN A 161 -11.04 -8.63 15.62
C ASN A 161 -9.69 -7.96 15.43
N GLY A 162 -8.77 -8.60 14.70
CA GLY A 162 -7.46 -8.01 14.38
C GLY A 162 -7.60 -6.72 13.57
N MET A 163 -8.34 -6.76 12.45
CA MET A 163 -8.56 -5.58 11.60
C MET A 163 -9.26 -4.44 12.36
N GLU A 164 -10.27 -4.75 13.17
CA GLU A 164 -10.99 -3.76 13.98
C GLU A 164 -10.11 -3.16 15.08
N THR A 165 -9.19 -3.93 15.64
CA THR A 165 -8.23 -3.47 16.64
C THR A 165 -7.21 -2.50 16.01
N VAL A 166 -6.71 -2.81 14.81
CA VAL A 166 -5.84 -1.89 14.05
C VAL A 166 -6.59 -0.61 13.72
N ALA A 167 -7.82 -0.71 13.21
CA ALA A 167 -8.63 0.47 12.85
C ALA A 167 -8.89 1.38 14.08
N GLU A 168 -9.21 0.83 15.24
CA GLU A 168 -9.42 1.62 16.46
C GLU A 168 -8.13 2.28 16.96
N SER A 169 -7.00 1.57 16.90
CA SER A 169 -5.69 2.13 17.26
C SER A 169 -5.28 3.26 16.31
N LEU A 170 -5.54 3.11 15.00
CA LEU A 170 -5.31 4.15 14.01
C LEU A 170 -6.23 5.36 14.22
N ARG A 171 -7.52 5.13 14.54
CA ARG A 171 -8.46 6.21 14.87
C ARG A 171 -7.93 7.10 15.99
N LYS A 172 -7.40 6.48 17.05
CA LYS A 172 -6.77 7.20 18.17
C LYS A 172 -5.50 7.92 17.73
N ALA A 173 -4.59 7.22 17.03
CA ALA A 173 -3.30 7.76 16.63
C ALA A 173 -3.42 8.95 15.67
N SER A 174 -4.35 8.90 14.71
CA SER A 174 -4.62 9.98 13.75
C SER A 174 -5.50 11.11 14.32
N GLY A 175 -6.10 10.92 15.50
CA GLY A 175 -7.09 11.83 16.06
C GLY A 175 -8.35 11.96 15.20
N ALA A 176 -8.74 10.89 14.49
CA ALA A 176 -9.91 10.93 13.60
C ALA A 176 -11.20 11.17 14.39
N HIS A 177 -12.06 12.07 13.89
CA HIS A 177 -13.28 12.51 14.54
C HIS A 177 -14.42 12.74 13.53
N ALA A 178 -15.65 12.93 14.02
CA ALA A 178 -16.86 13.04 13.19
C ALA A 178 -16.86 14.21 12.20
N GLY A 179 -16.04 15.25 12.43
CA GLY A 179 -15.90 16.38 11.50
C GLY A 179 -14.98 16.11 10.32
N ASP A 180 -14.34 14.95 10.27
CA ASP A 180 -13.42 14.60 9.19
C ASP A 180 -14.12 14.20 7.90
N ARG A 181 -13.41 14.45 6.80
CA ARG A 181 -13.77 14.01 5.45
C ARG A 181 -12.56 13.34 4.84
N HIS A 182 -12.59 12.02 4.75
CA HIS A 182 -11.50 11.26 4.14
C HIS A 182 -11.71 11.15 2.62
N LEU A 183 -10.67 11.42 1.81
CA LEU A 183 -10.66 11.08 0.39
C LEU A 183 -9.87 9.79 0.19
N ASN A 184 -10.51 8.74 -0.30
CA ASN A 184 -9.83 7.53 -0.72
C ASN A 184 -9.00 7.78 -1.97
N VAL A 185 -7.68 7.72 -1.85
CA VAL A 185 -6.74 7.86 -2.96
C VAL A 185 -6.30 6.50 -3.47
N LEU A 186 -5.97 5.59 -2.57
CA LEU A 186 -5.55 4.25 -2.97
C LEU A 186 -6.79 3.36 -3.26
N PRO A 187 -6.64 2.27 -4.02
CA PRO A 187 -7.71 1.31 -4.19
C PRO A 187 -8.15 0.70 -2.84
N LEU A 188 -9.46 0.61 -2.59
CA LEU A 188 -10.02 -0.05 -1.42
C LEU A 188 -9.67 -1.55 -1.35
N SER A 189 -9.28 -2.14 -2.48
CA SER A 189 -8.72 -3.49 -2.53
C SER A 189 -7.35 -3.61 -1.86
N THR A 190 -6.66 -2.50 -1.58
CA THR A 190 -5.47 -2.48 -0.73
C THR A 190 -5.88 -2.43 0.74
N LEU A 191 -5.28 -3.29 1.57
CA LEU A 191 -5.65 -3.40 2.98
C LEU A 191 -5.47 -2.07 3.74
N LEU A 192 -4.45 -1.27 3.37
CA LEU A 192 -4.19 0.03 3.99
C LEU A 192 -5.37 1.00 3.81
N GLU A 193 -5.85 1.14 2.58
CA GLU A 193 -6.97 2.03 2.29
C GLU A 193 -8.28 1.49 2.87
N ASN A 194 -8.49 0.18 2.83
CA ASN A 194 -9.69 -0.43 3.40
C ASN A 194 -9.78 -0.20 4.92
N ILE A 195 -8.69 -0.39 5.66
CA ILE A 195 -8.69 -0.20 7.12
C ILE A 195 -8.64 1.29 7.48
N ALA A 196 -7.67 2.03 6.97
CA ALA A 196 -7.43 3.41 7.39
C ALA A 196 -8.34 4.43 6.67
N GLY A 197 -8.75 4.17 5.42
CA GLY A 197 -9.59 5.07 4.62
C GLY A 197 -11.09 4.75 4.66
N LEU A 198 -11.50 3.56 5.11
CA LEU A 198 -12.91 3.19 5.25
C LEU A 198 -13.28 2.92 6.72
N TYR A 199 -12.60 1.98 7.38
CA TYR A 199 -13.01 1.57 8.74
C TYR A 199 -12.74 2.66 9.78
N VAL A 200 -11.60 3.35 9.70
CA VAL A 200 -11.26 4.44 10.64
C VAL A 200 -12.27 5.59 10.56
N PRO A 201 -12.62 6.16 9.39
CA PRO A 201 -13.67 7.16 9.29
C PRO A 201 -15.01 6.70 9.84
N LEU A 202 -15.45 5.47 9.52
CA LEU A 202 -16.72 4.93 10.01
C LEU A 202 -16.74 4.73 11.54
N LEU A 203 -15.63 4.31 12.15
CA LEU A 203 -15.49 4.26 13.61
C LEU A 203 -15.58 5.65 14.25
N ALA A 204 -15.04 6.67 13.58
CA ALA A 204 -15.01 8.05 14.05
C ALA A 204 -16.34 8.81 13.87
N GLY A 205 -17.27 8.29 13.06
CA GLY A 205 -18.48 9.02 12.65
C GLY A 205 -18.23 10.06 11.55
N ALA A 206 -17.09 9.95 10.88
CA ALA A 206 -16.65 10.81 9.78
C ALA A 206 -17.24 10.35 8.44
N SER A 207 -17.08 11.17 7.39
CA SER A 207 -17.42 10.79 6.02
C SER A 207 -16.18 10.31 5.25
N THR A 208 -16.38 9.39 4.31
CA THR A 208 -15.36 8.99 3.35
C THR A 208 -15.87 9.16 1.92
N ARG A 209 -15.07 9.83 1.08
CA ARG A 209 -15.36 10.05 -0.33
C ARG A 209 -14.65 9.00 -1.16
N LEU A 210 -15.45 8.23 -1.90
CA LEU A 210 -15.07 7.04 -2.64
C LEU A 210 -15.23 7.33 -4.14
N LEU A 211 -14.13 7.58 -4.82
CA LEU A 211 -14.13 7.93 -6.25
C LEU A 211 -13.26 6.94 -7.03
N PRO A 212 -13.62 6.62 -8.29
CA PRO A 212 -12.73 5.88 -9.18
C PRO A 212 -11.37 6.56 -9.33
N GLY A 213 -10.28 5.78 -9.42
CA GLY A 213 -8.93 6.30 -9.47
C GLY A 213 -8.71 7.36 -10.57
N GLU A 214 -9.27 7.17 -11.75
CA GLU A 214 -9.19 8.14 -12.86
C GLU A 214 -9.80 9.51 -12.50
N SER A 215 -10.85 9.53 -11.69
CA SER A 215 -11.51 10.78 -11.27
C SER A 215 -10.62 11.65 -10.37
N ILE A 216 -9.68 11.02 -9.69
CA ILE A 216 -8.73 11.69 -8.77
C ILE A 216 -7.31 11.80 -9.35
N GLY A 217 -7.14 11.58 -10.65
CA GLY A 217 -5.88 11.76 -11.34
C GLY A 217 -4.95 10.54 -11.33
N LEU A 218 -5.43 9.34 -10.96
CA LEU A 218 -4.65 8.11 -11.12
C LEU A 218 -4.89 7.52 -12.52
N ALA A 219 -3.82 7.06 -13.18
CA ALA A 219 -3.87 6.42 -14.48
C ALA A 219 -3.15 5.07 -14.44
N GLY A 220 -3.92 3.98 -14.54
CA GLY A 220 -3.37 2.62 -14.42
C GLY A 220 -2.70 2.36 -13.08
N SER A 221 -1.63 1.56 -13.11
CA SER A 221 -0.91 1.14 -11.89
C SER A 221 0.18 2.12 -11.40
N SER A 222 0.57 3.12 -12.22
CA SER A 222 1.73 3.96 -11.92
C SER A 222 1.63 5.41 -12.44
N GLY A 223 0.60 5.73 -13.23
CA GLY A 223 0.39 7.08 -13.73
C GLY A 223 -0.31 7.97 -12.68
N VAL A 224 0.11 9.24 -12.57
CA VAL A 224 -0.55 10.23 -11.74
C VAL A 224 -0.56 11.59 -12.42
N ASP A 225 -1.71 12.25 -12.37
CA ASP A 225 -1.90 13.68 -12.62
C ASP A 225 -1.99 14.38 -11.26
N PRO A 226 -0.91 14.98 -10.76
CA PRO A 226 -0.88 15.54 -9.43
C PRO A 226 -1.74 16.80 -9.28
N ALA A 227 -1.95 17.58 -10.36
CA ALA A 227 -2.82 18.74 -10.33
C ALA A 227 -4.27 18.30 -10.11
N ARG A 228 -4.74 17.31 -10.88
CA ARG A 228 -6.08 16.73 -10.72
C ARG A 228 -6.28 16.10 -9.33
N MET A 229 -5.23 15.49 -8.75
CA MET A 229 -5.31 14.93 -7.39
C MET A 229 -5.45 16.04 -6.34
N LEU A 230 -4.71 17.16 -6.46
CA LEU A 230 -4.85 18.31 -5.59
C LEU A 230 -6.23 18.96 -5.71
N ASP A 231 -6.77 19.06 -6.94
CA ASP A 231 -8.12 19.55 -7.19
C ASP A 231 -9.18 18.62 -6.55
N ALA A 232 -9.01 17.30 -6.65
CA ALA A 232 -9.90 16.33 -6.02
C ALA A 232 -9.91 16.46 -4.48
N LEU A 233 -8.73 16.63 -3.86
CA LEU A 233 -8.59 16.87 -2.43
C LEU A 233 -9.31 18.17 -2.00
N ASN A 234 -9.16 19.25 -2.79
CA ASN A 234 -9.84 20.53 -2.55
C ASN A 234 -11.35 20.40 -2.73
N ALA A 235 -11.82 19.82 -3.84
CA ALA A 235 -13.25 19.64 -4.14
C ALA A 235 -13.95 18.77 -3.08
N ALA A 236 -13.25 17.73 -2.57
CA ALA A 236 -13.74 16.92 -1.47
C ALA A 236 -13.72 17.66 -0.14
N LYS A 237 -13.05 18.81 -0.03
CA LYS A 237 -12.71 19.44 1.26
C LYS A 237 -12.08 18.41 2.20
N ALA A 238 -11.18 17.59 1.66
CA ALA A 238 -10.61 16.47 2.38
C ALA A 238 -9.79 16.94 3.59
N SER A 239 -10.08 16.40 4.76
CA SER A 239 -9.28 16.60 5.97
C SER A 239 -8.19 15.54 6.11
N SER A 240 -8.35 14.39 5.47
CA SER A 240 -7.38 13.29 5.48
C SER A 240 -7.37 12.52 4.16
N ALA A 241 -6.21 11.94 3.86
CA ALA A 241 -6.01 11.00 2.75
C ALA A 241 -4.79 10.11 3.04
N ILE A 242 -4.61 9.06 2.23
CA ILE A 242 -3.48 8.12 2.32
C ILE A 242 -2.75 8.10 0.99
N LEU A 243 -1.43 8.20 1.03
CA LEU A 243 -0.57 8.21 -0.13
C LEU A 243 0.50 7.12 -0.04
N VAL A 244 1.05 6.75 -1.20
CA VAL A 244 2.36 6.11 -1.31
C VAL A 244 3.42 7.16 -1.61
N PRO A 245 4.72 6.89 -1.37
CA PRO A 245 5.79 7.89 -1.53
C PRO A 245 5.83 8.55 -2.90
N GLN A 246 5.53 7.81 -3.98
CA GLN A 246 5.52 8.34 -5.35
C GLN A 246 4.42 9.39 -5.56
N LEU A 247 3.25 9.21 -4.93
CA LEU A 247 2.16 10.19 -4.99
C LEU A 247 2.53 11.44 -4.19
N LEU A 248 3.14 11.28 -3.01
CA LEU A 248 3.64 12.42 -2.23
C LEU A 248 4.67 13.22 -3.01
N LEU A 249 5.64 12.54 -3.66
CA LEU A 249 6.65 13.19 -4.51
C LEU A 249 6.01 14.00 -5.64
N ALA A 250 4.99 13.43 -6.30
CA ALA A 250 4.26 14.12 -7.37
C ALA A 250 3.49 15.35 -6.86
N LEU A 251 2.84 15.25 -5.69
CA LEU A 251 2.15 16.38 -5.07
C LEU A 251 3.12 17.49 -4.67
N VAL A 252 4.26 17.15 -4.06
CA VAL A 252 5.30 18.12 -3.70
C VAL A 252 5.83 18.85 -4.94
N ALA A 253 6.06 18.13 -6.04
CA ALA A 253 6.50 18.74 -7.30
C ALA A 253 5.45 19.69 -7.87
N ALA A 254 4.16 19.35 -7.84
CA ALA A 254 3.08 20.20 -8.31
C ALA A 254 2.91 21.47 -7.45
N LEU A 255 3.03 21.35 -6.12
CA LEU A 255 2.97 22.48 -5.21
C LEU A 255 4.17 23.45 -5.45
N ARG A 256 5.36 22.91 -5.70
CA ARG A 256 6.54 23.72 -6.09
C ARG A 256 6.30 24.47 -7.41
N ALA A 257 5.57 23.86 -8.32
CA ALA A 257 5.19 24.49 -9.60
C ALA A 257 4.04 25.52 -9.46
N GLY A 258 3.52 25.73 -8.25
CA GLY A 258 2.52 26.76 -7.97
C GLY A 258 1.06 26.23 -7.94
N THR A 259 0.82 24.94 -8.02
CA THR A 259 -0.53 24.37 -7.85
C THR A 259 -1.04 24.67 -6.43
N PRO A 260 -2.29 25.10 -6.24
CA PRO A 260 -2.82 25.44 -4.92
C PRO A 260 -2.83 24.25 -3.95
N LYS A 261 -2.41 24.50 -2.71
CA LYS A 261 -2.45 23.51 -1.63
C LYS A 261 -3.90 23.23 -1.20
N PRO A 262 -4.25 21.96 -0.88
CA PRO A 262 -5.53 21.62 -0.24
C PRO A 262 -5.70 22.32 1.12
N ALA A 263 -6.79 23.08 1.26
CA ALA A 263 -6.98 23.98 2.41
C ALA A 263 -7.37 23.26 3.71
N ASN A 264 -8.01 22.10 3.61
CA ASN A 264 -8.64 21.42 4.76
C ASN A 264 -7.81 20.25 5.31
N LEU A 265 -6.70 19.88 4.66
CA LEU A 265 -5.88 18.74 5.10
C LEU A 265 -5.31 18.99 6.50
N ARG A 266 -5.53 18.01 7.39
CA ARG A 266 -4.93 17.94 8.73
C ARG A 266 -4.14 16.66 8.95
N TYR A 267 -4.37 15.61 8.13
CA TYR A 267 -3.71 14.31 8.26
C TYR A 267 -3.53 13.67 6.88
N LEU A 268 -2.31 13.63 6.41
CA LEU A 268 -1.93 13.00 5.14
C LEU A 268 -0.98 11.85 5.47
N ALA A 269 -1.51 10.62 5.57
CA ALA A 269 -0.69 9.46 5.83
C ALA A 269 0.15 9.09 4.61
N VAL A 270 1.39 8.68 4.82
CA VAL A 270 2.24 8.12 3.76
C VAL A 270 2.87 6.81 4.23
N GLY A 271 2.83 5.79 3.39
CA GLY A 271 3.38 4.48 3.74
C GLY A 271 3.40 3.50 2.57
N GLY A 272 3.63 2.22 2.88
CA GLY A 272 3.72 1.14 1.88
C GLY A 272 5.12 0.95 1.27
N ALA A 273 5.98 1.97 1.32
CA ALA A 273 7.39 1.91 0.96
C ALA A 273 8.18 2.97 1.77
N PRO A 274 9.52 2.88 1.87
CA PRO A 274 10.32 3.88 2.56
C PRO A 274 10.17 5.28 1.96
N VAL A 275 10.08 6.30 2.83
CA VAL A 275 10.01 7.72 2.43
C VAL A 275 11.34 8.41 2.76
N SER A 276 11.83 9.25 1.85
CA SER A 276 13.01 10.08 2.17
C SER A 276 12.65 11.13 3.22
N PRO A 277 13.44 11.28 4.30
CA PRO A 277 13.25 12.35 5.27
C PRO A 277 13.26 13.75 4.64
N ARG A 278 14.04 13.95 3.57
CA ARG A 278 14.09 15.20 2.81
C ARG A 278 12.74 15.49 2.13
N LEU A 279 12.08 14.47 1.58
CA LEU A 279 10.75 14.63 0.98
C LEU A 279 9.73 15.02 2.03
N LEU A 280 9.77 14.39 3.22
CA LEU A 280 8.88 14.72 4.34
C LEU A 280 9.09 16.16 4.81
N THR A 281 10.34 16.57 5.02
CA THR A 281 10.69 17.95 5.41
C THR A 281 10.23 18.96 4.37
N GLU A 282 10.41 18.66 3.07
CA GLU A 282 9.95 19.54 2.01
C GLU A 282 8.42 19.62 1.92
N ALA A 283 7.72 18.51 2.10
CA ALA A 283 6.25 18.48 2.16
C ALA A 283 5.73 19.34 3.33
N GLU A 284 6.38 19.24 4.50
CA GLU A 284 6.07 20.06 5.68
C GLU A 284 6.32 21.54 5.42
N ARG A 285 7.46 21.90 4.79
CA ARG A 285 7.78 23.28 4.38
C ARG A 285 6.73 23.88 3.43
N LEU A 286 6.14 23.05 2.58
CA LEU A 286 5.01 23.43 1.71
C LEU A 286 3.65 23.42 2.45
N GLY A 287 3.65 23.09 3.73
CA GLY A 287 2.48 23.08 4.62
C GLY A 287 1.56 21.88 4.42
N LEU A 288 2.08 20.74 3.92
CA LEU A 288 1.35 19.48 3.94
C LEU A 288 1.55 18.78 5.30
N PRO A 289 0.46 18.36 5.97
CA PRO A 289 0.53 17.65 7.26
C PRO A 289 0.79 16.16 7.04
N VAL A 290 2.01 15.79 6.65
CA VAL A 290 2.40 14.43 6.28
C VAL A 290 2.86 13.64 7.49
N PHE A 291 2.34 12.41 7.62
CA PHE A 291 2.65 11.47 8.70
C PHE A 291 3.09 10.13 8.10
N GLU A 292 4.35 9.79 8.26
CA GLU A 292 4.88 8.50 7.78
C GLU A 292 4.43 7.37 8.71
N GLY A 293 4.04 6.23 8.10
CA GLY A 293 3.68 5.01 8.81
C GLY A 293 4.33 3.77 8.21
N TYR A 294 4.42 2.73 9.03
CA TYR A 294 4.98 1.43 8.69
C TYR A 294 3.98 0.32 8.98
N GLY A 295 3.96 -0.66 8.09
CA GLY A 295 3.17 -1.85 8.29
C GLY A 295 3.27 -2.86 7.14
N LEU A 296 2.60 -3.98 7.34
CA LEU A 296 2.54 -5.09 6.40
C LEU A 296 1.19 -5.80 6.55
N SER A 297 0.78 -6.54 5.53
CA SER A 297 -0.53 -7.21 5.50
C SER A 297 -0.69 -8.20 6.65
N GLU A 298 0.38 -8.91 7.01
CA GLU A 298 0.43 -9.86 8.12
C GLU A 298 0.20 -9.19 9.49
N CYS A 299 0.42 -7.88 9.57
CA CYS A 299 0.15 -7.10 10.78
C CYS A 299 -1.13 -6.24 10.67
N GLY A 300 -2.07 -6.64 9.82
CA GLY A 300 -3.34 -5.92 9.66
C GLY A 300 -3.16 -4.51 9.09
N SER A 301 -2.14 -4.29 8.28
CA SER A 301 -1.78 -3.08 7.55
C SER A 301 -0.83 -2.11 8.25
N VAL A 302 -1.04 -1.72 9.52
CA VAL A 302 -0.22 -0.68 10.18
C VAL A 302 0.29 -1.17 11.53
N VAL A 303 1.59 -1.00 11.76
CA VAL A 303 2.33 -1.35 12.99
C VAL A 303 2.68 -0.10 13.78
N ALA A 304 3.21 0.92 13.09
CA ALA A 304 3.64 2.18 13.69
C ALA A 304 3.26 3.35 12.77
N VAL A 305 3.02 4.53 13.36
CA VAL A 305 2.70 5.73 12.61
C VAL A 305 3.07 6.98 13.38
N ASN A 306 3.56 7.99 12.67
CA ASN A 306 3.71 9.34 13.19
C ASN A 306 2.34 9.95 13.49
N ARG A 307 2.28 10.82 14.51
CA ARG A 307 1.02 11.35 15.08
C ARG A 307 1.04 12.87 15.12
N PRO A 308 -0.11 13.54 15.08
CA PRO A 308 -0.17 14.96 15.41
C PRO A 308 0.49 15.26 16.76
N GLY A 309 1.43 16.20 16.78
CA GLY A 309 2.21 16.56 17.97
C GLY A 309 3.41 15.64 18.28
N ASP A 310 3.59 14.53 17.54
CA ASP A 310 4.75 13.62 17.66
C ASP A 310 5.09 13.07 16.25
N ASN A 311 5.57 13.97 15.38
CA ASN A 311 5.90 13.70 13.97
C ASN A 311 7.37 14.03 13.70
N TYR A 312 8.16 13.01 13.35
CA TYR A 312 9.60 13.15 13.14
C TYR A 312 10.03 12.51 11.82
N PRO A 313 10.45 13.30 10.82
CA PRO A 313 11.01 12.76 9.58
C PRO A 313 12.22 11.84 9.86
N GLY A 314 12.22 10.67 9.21
CA GLY A 314 13.29 9.67 9.38
C GLY A 314 12.97 8.57 10.39
N CYS A 315 11.82 8.62 11.07
CA CYS A 315 11.24 7.48 11.77
C CYS A 315 9.80 7.23 11.32
N VAL A 316 9.30 6.03 11.52
CA VAL A 316 7.92 5.65 11.18
C VAL A 316 6.93 5.84 12.33
N GLY A 317 7.33 6.65 13.33
CA GLY A 317 6.52 6.99 14.49
C GLY A 317 6.49 5.91 15.56
N ARG A 318 5.52 6.02 16.48
CA ARG A 318 5.36 5.07 17.58
C ARG A 318 4.54 3.85 17.16
N PRO A 319 4.83 2.67 17.73
CA PRO A 319 3.95 1.52 17.63
C PRO A 319 2.51 1.88 18.03
N LEU A 320 1.54 1.26 17.34
CA LEU A 320 0.14 1.38 17.71
C LEU A 320 -0.15 0.67 19.03
N ASP A 321 -1.17 1.11 19.77
CA ASP A 321 -1.47 0.66 21.13
C ASP A 321 -1.63 -0.86 21.29
N HIS A 322 -2.04 -1.56 20.24
CA HIS A 322 -2.23 -3.01 20.26
C HIS A 322 -0.98 -3.80 19.86
N VAL A 323 0.09 -3.12 19.45
CA VAL A 323 1.31 -3.74 18.91
C VAL A 323 2.34 -3.95 20.01
N ALA A 324 2.86 -5.17 20.11
CA ALA A 324 4.10 -5.46 20.81
C ALA A 324 5.22 -5.71 19.79
N LEU A 325 6.40 -5.11 20.03
CA LEU A 325 7.60 -5.29 19.22
C LEU A 325 8.65 -6.10 19.97
N ALA A 326 9.36 -6.94 19.24
CA ALA A 326 10.58 -7.60 19.71
C ALA A 326 11.65 -7.49 18.62
N PHE A 327 12.91 -7.39 19.04
CA PHE A 327 14.04 -7.23 18.15
C PHE A 327 15.01 -8.41 18.30
N GLY A 328 15.46 -8.95 17.16
CA GLY A 328 16.53 -9.93 17.13
C GLY A 328 17.91 -9.27 17.37
N PRO A 329 18.98 -10.07 17.56
CA PRO A 329 20.34 -9.54 17.74
C PRO A 329 20.84 -8.72 16.54
N ASP A 330 20.33 -9.03 15.35
CA ASP A 330 20.60 -8.34 14.08
C ASP A 330 19.67 -7.13 13.84
N GLY A 331 18.82 -6.78 14.79
CA GLY A 331 17.79 -5.74 14.63
C GLY A 331 16.53 -6.22 13.91
N ALA A 332 16.36 -7.55 13.70
CA ALA A 332 15.17 -8.12 13.07
C ALA A 332 13.90 -7.82 13.86
N ILE A 333 12.91 -7.19 13.19
CA ILE A 333 11.67 -6.78 13.82
C ILE A 333 10.67 -7.94 13.81
N ARG A 334 10.13 -8.26 15.00
CA ARG A 334 9.00 -9.17 15.17
C ARG A 334 7.84 -8.41 15.79
N VAL A 335 6.64 -8.69 15.31
CA VAL A 335 5.40 -8.01 15.71
C VAL A 335 4.40 -9.01 16.28
N SER A 336 3.74 -8.64 17.37
CA SER A 336 2.60 -9.38 17.94
C SER A 336 1.40 -8.45 18.10
N GLY A 337 0.17 -9.02 18.17
CA GLY A 337 -1.07 -8.27 18.40
C GLY A 337 -1.90 -7.97 17.13
N ALA A 338 -1.46 -8.37 15.95
CA ALA A 338 -2.01 -7.91 14.67
C ALA A 338 -3.13 -8.75 14.04
N GLY A 339 -3.55 -9.84 14.67
CA GLY A 339 -4.70 -10.65 14.18
C GLY A 339 -4.45 -11.50 12.94
N PHE A 340 -3.18 -11.75 12.60
CA PHE A 340 -2.77 -12.67 11.54
C PHE A 340 -3.11 -14.12 11.91
N LEU A 341 -3.81 -14.81 11.02
CA LEU A 341 -4.24 -16.21 11.20
C LEU A 341 -3.34 -17.21 10.46
N GLY A 342 -2.51 -16.76 9.55
CA GLY A 342 -1.67 -17.58 8.69
C GLY A 342 -1.85 -17.26 7.21
N TYR A 343 -1.05 -17.90 6.37
CA TYR A 343 -1.23 -17.84 4.92
C TYR A 343 -2.18 -18.95 4.46
N LEU A 344 -2.83 -18.72 3.33
CA LEU A 344 -3.61 -19.77 2.65
C LEU A 344 -2.69 -20.95 2.29
N GLY A 345 -3.16 -22.16 2.64
CA GLY A 345 -2.45 -23.40 2.36
C GLY A 345 -1.31 -23.74 3.33
N ASP A 346 -0.93 -22.85 4.23
CA ASP A 346 0.03 -23.17 5.28
C ASP A 346 -0.63 -23.96 6.41
N ALA A 347 0.13 -24.87 7.04
CA ALA A 347 -0.31 -25.50 8.28
C ALA A 347 -0.55 -24.40 9.33
N LEU A 348 -1.66 -24.57 10.11
CA LEU A 348 -2.06 -23.62 11.14
C LEU A 348 -0.87 -23.21 12.01
N ARG A 349 -0.46 -21.97 11.94
CA ARG A 349 0.59 -21.42 12.79
C ARG A 349 -0.03 -20.87 14.06
N ASN A 350 0.31 -21.47 15.20
CA ASN A 350 0.09 -20.86 16.53
C ASN A 350 1.16 -19.81 16.87
N ALA A 351 1.74 -19.15 15.87
CA ALA A 351 2.80 -18.19 16.09
C ALA A 351 2.22 -16.86 16.58
N THR A 352 2.42 -16.55 17.84
CA THR A 352 2.06 -15.26 18.47
C THR A 352 2.81 -14.08 17.84
N TRP A 353 3.97 -14.33 17.22
CA TRP A 353 4.87 -13.35 16.64
C TRP A 353 5.02 -13.51 15.13
N VAL A 354 4.89 -12.41 14.42
CA VAL A 354 5.16 -12.30 12.98
C VAL A 354 6.58 -11.77 12.80
N ASP A 355 7.44 -12.52 12.11
CA ASP A 355 8.72 -12.02 11.60
C ASP A 355 8.42 -11.14 10.36
N THR A 356 8.74 -9.86 10.46
CA THR A 356 8.42 -8.91 9.39
C THR A 356 9.38 -8.99 8.21
N GLY A 357 10.58 -9.56 8.44
CA GLY A 357 11.70 -9.52 7.51
C GLY A 357 12.34 -8.13 7.38
N ASP A 358 11.90 -7.16 8.17
CA ASP A 358 12.47 -5.82 8.24
C ASP A 358 13.42 -5.70 9.43
N LEU A 359 14.39 -4.78 9.33
CA LEU A 359 15.35 -4.45 10.37
C LEU A 359 15.08 -3.07 10.92
N GLY A 360 15.35 -2.86 12.21
CA GLY A 360 15.15 -1.56 12.84
C GLY A 360 15.38 -1.59 14.35
N TYR A 361 15.07 -0.46 14.99
CA TYR A 361 15.21 -0.28 16.43
C TYR A 361 14.21 0.77 16.94
N LEU A 362 13.97 0.79 18.25
CA LEU A 362 13.30 1.90 18.93
C LEU A 362 14.35 2.88 19.44
N ASP A 363 14.11 4.18 19.24
CA ASP A 363 14.88 5.22 19.90
C ASP A 363 14.51 5.37 21.38
N ALA A 364 15.21 6.29 22.09
CA ALA A 364 14.99 6.55 23.52
C ALA A 364 13.56 7.06 23.82
N ASP A 365 12.90 7.67 22.83
CA ASP A 365 11.54 8.14 22.93
C ASP A 365 10.50 7.08 22.53
N GLY A 366 10.92 5.88 22.11
CA GLY A 366 10.06 4.77 21.70
C GLY A 366 9.49 4.92 20.30
N ARG A 367 10.16 5.66 19.40
CA ARG A 367 9.83 5.73 17.97
C ARG A 367 10.57 4.65 17.21
N LEU A 368 9.89 4.05 16.24
CA LEU A 368 10.46 2.98 15.42
C LEU A 368 11.24 3.57 14.23
N HIS A 369 12.50 3.17 14.12
CA HIS A 369 13.37 3.45 12.98
C HIS A 369 13.59 2.20 12.16
N LEU A 370 13.36 2.27 10.84
CA LEU A 370 13.64 1.18 9.92
C LEU A 370 15.01 1.38 9.29
N THR A 371 15.83 0.32 9.28
CA THR A 371 17.18 0.35 8.69
C THR A 371 17.29 -0.39 7.36
N GLY A 372 16.31 -1.25 7.03
CA GLY A 372 16.24 -1.95 5.75
C GLY A 372 15.45 -3.23 5.79
N ARG A 373 15.45 -3.97 4.66
CA ARG A 373 14.90 -5.32 4.58
C ARG A 373 16.01 -6.34 4.68
N ARG A 374 15.89 -7.32 5.61
CA ARG A 374 16.92 -8.35 5.84
C ARG A 374 17.37 -9.04 4.55
N LYS A 375 16.43 -9.45 3.72
CA LYS A 375 16.73 -10.16 2.46
C LYS A 375 17.27 -9.30 1.33
N ASN A 376 17.14 -7.97 1.42
CA ASN A 376 17.60 -7.03 0.40
C ASN A 376 18.92 -6.36 0.82
N MET A 377 19.23 -6.39 2.14
CA MET A 377 20.52 -5.95 2.63
C MET A 377 21.63 -6.78 1.97
N PHE A 378 22.63 -6.12 1.47
CA PHE A 378 23.81 -6.77 0.94
C PHE A 378 25.08 -6.26 1.64
N ILE A 379 26.14 -7.06 1.55
CA ILE A 379 27.43 -6.75 2.15
C ILE A 379 28.40 -6.38 1.02
N THR A 380 28.91 -5.15 1.04
CA THR A 380 29.92 -4.71 0.07
C THR A 380 31.22 -5.50 0.22
N GLY A 381 32.11 -5.43 -0.78
CA GLY A 381 33.45 -6.05 -0.73
C GLY A 381 34.30 -5.57 0.45
N PHE A 382 33.97 -4.44 1.08
CA PHE A 382 34.60 -3.91 2.29
C PHE A 382 33.88 -4.29 3.58
N GLY A 383 32.95 -5.23 3.53
CA GLY A 383 32.23 -5.75 4.71
C GLY A 383 31.20 -4.79 5.31
N ARG A 384 30.71 -3.82 4.52
CA ARG A 384 29.68 -2.87 4.96
C ARG A 384 28.29 -3.31 4.55
N ASN A 385 27.35 -3.31 5.51
CA ASN A 385 25.95 -3.57 5.25
C ASN A 385 25.30 -2.36 4.57
N VAL A 386 24.65 -2.59 3.44
CA VAL A 386 23.95 -1.57 2.66
C VAL A 386 22.49 -1.99 2.45
N ALA A 387 21.57 -1.09 2.80
CA ALA A 387 20.16 -1.19 2.45
C ALA A 387 19.93 -0.48 1.11
N PRO A 388 19.72 -1.18 -0.01
CA PRO A 388 19.59 -0.55 -1.32
C PRO A 388 18.42 0.43 -1.40
N GLU A 389 17.34 0.17 -0.65
CA GLU A 389 16.18 1.06 -0.61
C GLU A 389 16.52 2.46 -0.10
N TRP A 390 17.52 2.58 0.76
CA TRP A 390 17.99 3.88 1.23
C TRP A 390 18.58 4.70 0.08
N ILE A 391 19.46 4.11 -0.70
CA ILE A 391 20.10 4.76 -1.84
C ILE A 391 19.07 5.09 -2.92
N GLU A 392 18.18 4.14 -3.21
CA GLU A 392 17.14 4.28 -4.23
C GLU A 392 16.18 5.43 -3.93
N ARG A 393 15.77 5.59 -2.67
CA ARG A 393 14.89 6.72 -2.30
C ARG A 393 15.57 8.09 -2.47
N GLU A 394 16.87 8.20 -2.25
CA GLU A 394 17.61 9.44 -2.51
C GLU A 394 17.70 9.74 -4.02
N LEU A 395 17.95 8.72 -4.84
CA LEU A 395 17.91 8.86 -6.30
C LEU A 395 16.55 9.32 -6.82
N LEU A 396 15.47 8.76 -6.29
CA LEU A 396 14.10 9.04 -6.72
C LEU A 396 13.61 10.45 -6.39
N LEU A 397 14.32 11.19 -5.54
CA LEU A 397 14.04 12.62 -5.30
C LEU A 397 14.37 13.50 -6.50
N HIS A 398 15.27 13.04 -7.39
CA HIS A 398 15.67 13.82 -8.54
C HIS A 398 14.67 13.67 -9.71
N PRO A 399 14.26 14.80 -10.34
CA PRO A 399 13.22 14.77 -11.39
C PRO A 399 13.63 14.01 -12.65
N ALA A 400 14.92 13.77 -12.89
CA ALA A 400 15.41 12.99 -14.02
C ALA A 400 15.22 11.47 -13.85
N ILE A 401 14.98 10.98 -12.63
CA ILE A 401 14.91 9.55 -12.32
C ILE A 401 13.45 9.13 -12.07
N ALA A 402 12.99 8.13 -12.80
CA ALA A 402 11.65 7.54 -12.65
C ALA A 402 11.68 6.33 -11.71
N GLN A 403 12.68 5.43 -11.89
CA GLN A 403 12.84 4.22 -11.09
C GLN A 403 14.33 3.94 -10.91
N ALA A 404 14.69 3.27 -9.82
CA ALA A 404 16.07 2.86 -9.56
C ALA A 404 16.11 1.51 -8.83
N ALA A 405 17.16 0.74 -9.08
CA ALA A 405 17.51 -0.46 -8.32
C ALA A 405 19.04 -0.48 -8.11
N VAL A 406 19.48 -0.71 -6.86
CA VAL A 406 20.89 -0.65 -6.48
C VAL A 406 21.43 -2.02 -6.13
N PHE A 407 22.66 -2.30 -6.58
CA PHE A 407 23.37 -3.56 -6.46
C PHE A 407 24.80 -3.30 -5.99
N GLY A 408 25.42 -4.27 -5.27
CA GLY A 408 26.78 -4.09 -4.73
C GLY A 408 27.24 -5.25 -3.86
N GLU A 409 26.53 -6.41 -3.88
CA GLU A 409 26.89 -7.59 -3.09
C GLU A 409 28.29 -8.08 -3.42
N GLY A 410 29.21 -8.11 -2.41
CA GLY A 410 30.60 -8.52 -2.58
C GLY A 410 31.44 -7.62 -3.48
N ARG A 411 30.93 -6.44 -3.89
CA ARG A 411 31.58 -5.56 -4.87
C ARG A 411 32.27 -4.35 -4.20
N PRO A 412 33.26 -3.74 -4.87
CA PRO A 412 34.01 -2.63 -4.31
C PRO A 412 33.18 -1.34 -4.18
N PHE A 413 32.12 -1.19 -4.97
CA PHE A 413 31.20 -0.02 -4.94
C PHE A 413 29.80 -0.45 -5.38
N ASN A 414 28.83 0.44 -5.17
CA ASN A 414 27.45 0.20 -5.54
C ASN A 414 27.18 0.66 -6.97
N VAL A 415 26.39 -0.11 -7.72
CA VAL A 415 25.93 0.22 -9.08
C VAL A 415 24.42 0.43 -9.05
N ALA A 416 23.93 1.51 -9.67
CA ALA A 416 22.52 1.80 -9.82
C ALA A 416 22.03 1.50 -11.25
N VAL A 417 20.98 0.70 -11.40
CA VAL A 417 20.21 0.58 -12.64
C VAL A 417 19.09 1.59 -12.59
N ILE A 418 19.08 2.56 -13.51
CA ILE A 418 18.24 3.74 -13.49
C ILE A 418 17.30 3.77 -14.70
N VAL A 419 16.00 3.89 -14.44
CA VAL A 419 15.01 4.26 -15.45
C VAL A 419 14.86 5.77 -15.44
N ALA A 420 15.23 6.40 -16.54
CA ALA A 420 15.12 7.84 -16.71
C ALA A 420 13.65 8.25 -16.90
N ARG A 421 13.28 9.47 -16.45
CA ARG A 421 12.03 10.10 -16.92
C ARG A 421 12.15 10.48 -18.38
N ASP A 422 11.01 10.61 -19.06
CA ASP A 422 10.94 10.99 -20.46
C ASP A 422 11.84 12.22 -20.73
N LYS A 423 12.69 12.11 -21.77
CA LYS A 423 13.63 13.13 -22.22
C LYS A 423 14.79 13.47 -21.26
N ALA A 424 14.95 12.80 -20.13
CA ALA A 424 16.12 13.03 -19.27
C ALA A 424 17.40 12.54 -19.98
N THR A 425 18.40 13.40 -20.02
CA THR A 425 19.73 13.11 -20.60
C THR A 425 20.62 12.37 -19.61
N ASP A 426 21.69 11.72 -20.10
CA ASP A 426 22.66 11.05 -19.23
C ASP A 426 23.39 12.06 -18.32
N ALA A 427 23.63 13.28 -18.79
CA ALA A 427 24.18 14.36 -17.94
C ALA A 427 23.24 14.70 -16.76
N GLN A 428 21.92 14.70 -16.97
CA GLN A 428 20.96 14.92 -15.90
C GLN A 428 20.90 13.74 -14.92
N ILE A 429 21.06 12.50 -15.41
CA ILE A 429 21.13 11.31 -14.54
C ILE A 429 22.45 11.36 -13.73
N ALA A 430 23.58 11.65 -14.35
CA ALA A 430 24.86 11.79 -13.65
C ALA A 430 24.78 12.87 -12.56
N SER A 431 24.19 14.03 -12.86
CA SER A 431 23.95 15.09 -11.87
C SER A 431 23.07 14.62 -10.70
N ALA A 432 22.05 13.79 -10.99
CA ALA A 432 21.19 13.19 -9.97
C ALA A 432 21.96 12.23 -9.05
N VAL A 433 22.83 11.39 -9.63
CA VAL A 433 23.70 10.47 -8.87
C VAL A 433 24.67 11.24 -7.97
N VAL A 434 25.29 12.29 -8.49
CA VAL A 434 26.16 13.16 -7.69
C VAL A 434 25.39 13.78 -6.52
N ALA A 435 24.20 14.32 -6.79
CA ALA A 435 23.36 14.92 -5.75
C ALA A 435 22.93 13.90 -4.66
N ALA A 436 22.60 12.67 -5.05
CA ALA A 436 22.30 11.59 -4.11
C ALA A 436 23.54 11.20 -3.28
N ASN A 437 24.71 11.10 -3.92
CA ASN A 437 25.97 10.73 -3.25
C ASN A 437 26.42 11.74 -2.18
N LEU A 438 26.06 13.02 -2.30
CA LEU A 438 26.36 14.03 -1.28
C LEU A 438 25.64 13.76 0.06
N GLU A 439 24.50 13.04 0.00
CA GLU A 439 23.68 12.72 1.18
C GLU A 439 23.98 11.31 1.72
N LEU A 440 24.85 10.55 1.05
CA LEU A 440 25.18 9.17 1.40
C LEU A 440 26.59 9.07 1.99
N PRO A 441 26.80 8.25 3.03
CA PRO A 441 28.14 7.94 3.49
C PRO A 441 28.91 7.21 2.39
N ASP A 442 30.23 7.24 2.46
CA ASP A 442 31.15 6.70 1.45
C ASP A 442 30.80 5.29 0.98
N TYR A 443 30.55 4.38 1.91
CA TYR A 443 30.23 2.99 1.63
C TYR A 443 28.87 2.75 0.95
N ALA A 444 27.98 3.72 1.00
CA ALA A 444 26.65 3.66 0.38
C ALA A 444 26.59 4.43 -0.94
N ARG A 445 27.66 5.15 -1.32
CA ARG A 445 27.69 5.92 -2.58
C ARG A 445 27.63 5.02 -3.79
N ILE A 446 27.05 5.56 -4.85
CA ILE A 446 26.96 4.94 -6.17
C ILE A 446 28.24 5.26 -6.91
N GLY A 447 29.05 4.25 -7.26
CA GLY A 447 30.29 4.38 -8.02
C GLY A 447 30.07 4.37 -9.52
N ALA A 448 29.00 3.70 -9.99
CA ALA A 448 28.62 3.69 -11.41
C ALA A 448 27.12 3.50 -11.57
N TRP A 449 26.59 3.81 -12.75
CA TRP A 449 25.19 3.63 -13.05
C TRP A 449 24.97 3.13 -14.47
N VAL A 450 23.86 2.45 -14.69
CA VAL A 450 23.40 1.89 -15.97
C VAL A 450 22.01 2.45 -16.28
N ARG A 451 21.82 2.98 -17.48
CA ARG A 451 20.47 3.33 -17.95
C ARG A 451 19.72 2.05 -18.33
N ALA A 452 18.58 1.82 -17.71
CA ALA A 452 17.68 0.73 -18.10
C ALA A 452 17.12 0.99 -19.50
N GLY A 453 17.13 -0.05 -20.36
CA GLY A 453 16.59 0.04 -21.72
C GLY A 453 15.07 0.17 -21.77
N THR A 454 14.37 -0.32 -20.76
CA THR A 454 12.91 -0.26 -20.62
C THR A 454 12.53 0.03 -19.16
N PRO A 455 11.38 0.69 -18.91
CA PRO A 455 10.87 0.86 -17.55
C PRO A 455 10.63 -0.49 -16.85
N PHE A 456 10.91 -0.53 -15.55
CA PHE A 456 10.53 -1.68 -14.73
C PHE A 456 8.99 -1.76 -14.67
N SER A 457 8.44 -2.94 -14.87
CA SER A 457 6.99 -3.16 -14.88
C SER A 457 6.63 -4.56 -14.39
N ALA A 458 5.35 -4.78 -14.08
CA ALA A 458 4.83 -6.11 -13.79
C ALA A 458 4.83 -6.99 -15.04
N ALA A 459 4.67 -6.39 -16.25
CA ALA A 459 4.63 -7.10 -17.52
C ALA A 459 5.98 -7.75 -17.87
N ASN A 460 7.11 -7.07 -17.58
CA ASN A 460 8.47 -7.64 -17.76
C ASN A 460 9.00 -8.34 -16.49
N ALA A 461 8.13 -8.59 -15.53
CA ALA A 461 8.43 -9.24 -14.25
C ALA A 461 9.47 -8.51 -13.37
N GLN A 462 9.84 -7.27 -13.67
CA GLN A 462 10.80 -6.47 -12.90
C GLN A 462 10.17 -5.71 -11.72
N LEU A 463 8.83 -5.57 -11.72
CA LEU A 463 8.08 -5.11 -10.56
C LEU A 463 7.13 -6.18 -10.05
N THR A 464 6.82 -6.10 -8.77
CA THR A 464 5.65 -6.77 -8.22
C THR A 464 4.37 -6.04 -8.68
N PRO A 465 3.17 -6.66 -8.61
CA PRO A 465 1.91 -5.97 -8.91
C PRO A 465 1.70 -4.66 -8.12
N ASN A 466 2.29 -4.58 -6.92
CA ASN A 466 2.24 -3.40 -6.06
C ASN A 466 3.40 -2.42 -6.32
N GLY A 467 4.10 -2.53 -7.47
CA GLY A 467 5.13 -1.60 -7.91
C GLY A 467 6.49 -1.71 -7.19
N ARG A 468 6.74 -2.78 -6.42
CA ARG A 468 8.04 -2.98 -5.75
C ARG A 468 9.05 -3.63 -6.70
N PRO A 469 10.32 -3.17 -6.74
CA PRO A 469 11.37 -3.78 -7.56
C PRO A 469 11.62 -5.26 -7.21
N ARG A 470 11.68 -6.10 -8.22
CA ARG A 470 12.12 -7.49 -8.15
C ARG A 470 13.60 -7.53 -8.54
N ARG A 471 14.47 -7.35 -7.56
CA ARG A 471 15.92 -7.14 -7.75
C ARG A 471 16.57 -8.23 -8.57
N GLU A 472 16.27 -9.49 -8.30
CA GLU A 472 16.81 -10.63 -9.06
C GLU A 472 16.46 -10.54 -10.56
N ALA A 473 15.22 -10.18 -10.90
CA ALA A 473 14.79 -10.03 -12.27
C ALA A 473 15.46 -8.82 -12.97
N ILE A 474 15.63 -7.71 -12.23
CA ILE A 474 16.32 -6.52 -12.75
C ILE A 474 17.81 -6.82 -12.93
N ALA A 475 18.47 -7.46 -11.94
CA ALA A 475 19.87 -7.87 -12.01
C ALA A 475 20.11 -8.80 -13.20
N SER A 476 19.25 -9.81 -13.37
CA SER A 476 19.37 -10.75 -14.50
C SER A 476 19.21 -10.06 -15.86
N ALA A 477 18.26 -9.12 -15.97
CA ALA A 477 18.03 -8.40 -17.22
C ALA A 477 19.13 -7.39 -17.57
N CYS A 478 19.90 -6.93 -16.59
CA CYS A 478 20.97 -5.94 -16.74
C CYS A 478 22.35 -6.51 -16.40
N ALA A 479 22.49 -7.84 -16.34
CA ALA A 479 23.68 -8.51 -15.82
C ALA A 479 24.98 -8.04 -16.50
N ASP A 480 25.05 -8.07 -17.84
CA ASP A 480 26.23 -7.66 -18.60
C ASP A 480 26.59 -6.20 -18.37
N ALA A 481 25.61 -5.32 -18.28
CA ALA A 481 25.83 -3.91 -18.04
C ALA A 481 26.31 -3.63 -16.61
N ILE A 482 25.76 -4.32 -15.61
CA ILE A 482 26.19 -4.24 -14.22
C ILE A 482 27.61 -4.77 -14.07
N GLU A 483 27.92 -5.92 -14.65
CA GLU A 483 29.28 -6.51 -14.62
C GLU A 483 30.29 -5.62 -15.36
N GLY A 484 29.88 -5.01 -16.48
CA GLY A 484 30.71 -4.05 -17.22
C GLY A 484 31.18 -2.88 -16.36
N CYS A 485 30.34 -2.41 -15.42
CA CYS A 485 30.72 -1.34 -14.49
C CYS A 485 31.87 -1.73 -13.52
N TYR A 486 32.11 -3.01 -13.30
CA TYR A 486 33.19 -3.50 -12.40
C TYR A 486 34.47 -3.87 -13.16
N SER A 487 34.51 -3.78 -14.49
CA SER A 487 35.72 -4.06 -15.27
C SER A 487 36.77 -2.98 -15.01
N LEU A 488 38.04 -3.38 -14.96
CA LEU A 488 39.18 -2.50 -14.63
C LEU A 488 39.36 -1.31 -15.60
N GLU A 489 38.83 -1.40 -16.82
CA GLU A 489 38.84 -0.30 -17.81
C GLU A 489 37.83 0.80 -17.46
N TYR A 490 36.68 0.46 -16.93
CA TYR A 490 35.64 1.41 -16.53
C TYR A 490 36.03 2.18 -15.25
N ALA A 491 36.75 1.56 -14.34
CA ALA A 491 37.18 2.18 -13.07
C ALA A 491 38.21 3.31 -13.22
N LYS A 492 38.82 3.49 -14.40
CA LYS A 492 39.83 4.52 -14.64
C LYS A 492 39.31 5.78 -15.31
N GLU A 493 38.25 5.71 -16.12
CA GLU A 493 37.77 6.89 -16.87
C GLU A 493 36.72 7.71 -16.10
N ASP A 494 35.95 7.11 -15.20
CA ASP A 494 34.86 7.78 -14.48
C ASP A 494 35.21 8.21 -13.04
N HIS A 495 36.32 7.74 -12.47
CA HIS A 495 36.72 8.17 -11.12
C HIS A 495 37.23 9.62 -11.08
N GLU A 496 37.58 10.24 -12.21
CA GLU A 496 37.94 11.67 -12.30
C GLU A 496 36.71 12.60 -12.40
N LEU A 497 35.51 12.05 -12.70
CA LEU A 497 34.27 12.84 -12.83
C LEU A 497 33.37 12.81 -11.57
N LEU A 498 33.69 12.00 -10.55
CA LEU A 498 32.85 11.79 -9.37
C LEU A 498 33.52 12.21 -8.03
N CYS A 499 34.70 12.85 -8.07
CA CYS A 499 35.37 13.45 -6.90
C CYS A 499 34.99 14.90 -6.67
#